data_e0a42b92bfce36de8a5e628b4537a56b
#
_entry.id   e0a42b92bfce36de8a5e628b4537a56b
#
_cell.length_a   1.000
_cell.length_b   1.000
_cell.length_c   1.000
_cell.angle_alpha   90.00
_cell.angle_beta   90.00
_cell.angle_gamma   90.00
#
_symmetry.space_group_name_H-M   'P 1'
#
loop_
_entity.id
_entity.type
_entity.pdbx_description
1 polymer ?
#
loop_
_entity_poly.entity_id
_entity_poly.type
_entity_poly.pdbx_seq_one_letter_code
_entity_poly.pdbx_strand_id
1 'polypeptide(L)'
;MHSSSLYDEKTFYDQFINDLLSCENEVIIESPFITNAMMTIFHAVFEKLIKHGVKVYVVTRDPNEHSKPYREQSENEIQRFEQLGVQVLLCAGNHHRKLAIIDRKILWEGSLNILSQTKSREIMRRIDSKDVTMDMFTFLKFESVL
;
A
#
# COMPACT_ATOMS: atom_id res chain seq x y z
N MET A 1 7.63 8.71 22.61
CA MET A 1 6.14 8.75 22.65
C MET A 1 5.61 8.69 21.22
N HIS A 2 4.53 7.99 21.00
CA HIS A 2 3.92 7.88 19.68
C HIS A 2 2.43 8.12 19.78
N SER A 3 1.81 8.48 18.67
CA SER A 3 0.36 8.60 18.57
C SER A 3 -0.22 7.47 17.74
N SER A 4 -1.41 7.01 18.12
CA SER A 4 -2.11 5.93 17.46
C SER A 4 -3.58 6.33 17.32
N SER A 5 -4.14 6.10 16.15
CA SER A 5 -5.53 6.42 15.85
C SER A 5 -6.17 5.33 15.00
N LEU A 6 -7.48 5.23 15.09
CA LEU A 6 -8.25 4.20 14.39
C LEU A 6 -9.13 4.81 13.30
N TYR A 7 -9.21 4.10 12.20
CA TYR A 7 -10.00 4.47 11.04
C TYR A 7 -10.78 3.24 10.55
N ASP A 8 -11.86 3.49 9.85
CA ASP A 8 -12.66 2.43 9.23
C ASP A 8 -12.67 2.60 7.71
N GLU A 9 -13.46 1.80 7.03
CA GLU A 9 -13.57 1.84 5.57
C GLU A 9 -14.07 3.18 5.04
N LYS A 10 -14.71 4.01 5.87
CA LYS A 10 -15.25 5.32 5.47
C LYS A 10 -14.25 6.46 5.68
N THR A 11 -13.35 6.32 6.63
CA THR A 11 -12.45 7.41 7.05
C THR A 11 -11.00 7.17 6.65
N PHE A 12 -10.64 5.95 6.26
CA PHE A 12 -9.26 5.58 5.96
C PHE A 12 -8.67 6.38 4.80
N TYR A 13 -9.33 6.41 3.65
CA TYR A 13 -8.71 6.93 2.42
C TYR A 13 -8.40 8.41 2.48
N ASP A 14 -9.24 9.22 3.09
CA ASP A 14 -8.98 10.66 3.21
C ASP A 14 -7.67 10.92 3.96
N GLN A 15 -7.49 10.26 5.10
CA GLN A 15 -6.26 10.43 5.88
C GLN A 15 -5.06 9.78 5.22
N PHE A 16 -5.24 8.61 4.62
CA PHE A 16 -4.16 7.90 3.95
C PHE A 16 -3.61 8.72 2.77
N ILE A 17 -4.50 9.29 1.97
CA ILE A 17 -4.08 10.14 0.85
C ILE A 17 -3.37 11.40 1.36
N ASN A 18 -3.84 12.01 2.45
CA ASN A 18 -3.13 13.13 3.07
C ASN A 18 -1.71 12.73 3.48
N ASP A 19 -1.56 11.57 4.10
CA ASP A 19 -0.24 11.06 4.46
C ASP A 19 0.65 10.84 3.23
N LEU A 20 0.09 10.27 2.17
CA LEU A 20 0.83 10.06 0.92
C LEU A 20 1.28 11.38 0.31
N LEU A 21 0.41 12.38 0.27
CA LEU A 21 0.75 13.68 -0.30
C LEU A 21 1.79 14.42 0.53
N SER A 22 1.97 14.06 1.78
CA SER A 22 3.03 14.59 2.66
C SER A 22 4.30 13.76 2.65
N CYS A 23 4.33 12.66 1.92
CA CYS A 23 5.48 11.76 1.84
C CYS A 23 6.63 12.43 1.09
N GLU A 24 7.84 12.31 1.63
CA GLU A 24 9.03 12.98 1.08
C GLU A 24 10.01 12.02 0.43
N ASN A 25 10.10 10.78 0.89
CA ASN A 25 11.16 9.85 0.48
C ASN A 25 10.64 8.56 -0.14
N GLU A 26 9.82 7.82 0.58
CA GLU A 26 9.35 6.52 0.09
C GLU A 26 8.03 6.13 0.74
N VAL A 27 7.27 5.32 0.03
CA VAL A 27 6.10 4.64 0.56
C VAL A 27 6.12 3.19 0.11
N ILE A 28 5.79 2.29 1.03
CA ILE A 28 5.63 0.87 0.77
C ILE A 28 4.20 0.50 1.10
N ILE A 29 3.48 -0.06 0.15
CA ILE A 29 2.10 -0.50 0.34
C ILE A 29 2.03 -1.99 0.09
N GLU A 30 1.60 -2.77 1.10
CA GLU A 30 1.26 -4.18 0.92
C GLU A 30 -0.25 -4.32 0.82
N SER A 31 -0.71 -4.81 -0.31
CA SER A 31 -2.12 -5.09 -0.55
C SER A 31 -2.22 -6.35 -1.41
N PRO A 32 -2.89 -7.42 -0.92
CA PRO A 32 -2.93 -8.68 -1.68
C PRO A 32 -3.73 -8.57 -2.97
N PHE A 33 -4.63 -7.60 -3.05
CA PHE A 33 -5.47 -7.39 -4.22
C PHE A 33 -5.32 -5.96 -4.74
N ILE A 34 -5.41 -5.80 -6.07
CA ILE A 34 -5.42 -4.50 -6.74
C ILE A 34 -6.62 -4.50 -7.68
N THR A 35 -7.52 -3.52 -7.52
CA THR A 35 -8.71 -3.42 -8.37
C THR A 35 -8.71 -2.15 -9.19
N ASN A 36 -9.39 -2.21 -10.33
CA ASN A 36 -9.56 -1.08 -11.22
C ASN A 36 -10.25 0.11 -10.54
N ALA A 37 -11.19 -0.15 -9.64
CA ALA A 37 -11.92 0.91 -8.93
C ALA A 37 -10.98 1.82 -8.13
N MET A 38 -9.93 1.27 -7.54
CA MET A 38 -8.97 2.03 -6.75
C MET A 38 -7.88 2.67 -7.60
N MET A 39 -7.69 2.19 -8.83
CA MET A 39 -6.65 2.67 -9.71
C MET A 39 -6.82 4.16 -10.06
N THR A 40 -8.04 4.61 -10.26
CA THR A 40 -8.32 6.01 -10.61
C THR A 40 -7.76 6.98 -9.57
N ILE A 41 -7.92 6.63 -8.29
CA ILE A 41 -7.44 7.45 -7.18
C ILE A 41 -5.92 7.37 -7.07
N PHE A 42 -5.39 6.15 -7.00
CA PHE A 42 -3.97 5.94 -6.73
C PHE A 42 -3.07 6.26 -7.91
N HIS A 43 -3.57 6.13 -9.14
CA HIS A 43 -2.79 6.52 -10.33
C HIS A 43 -2.37 7.99 -10.24
N ALA A 44 -3.31 8.87 -9.95
CA ALA A 44 -3.03 10.31 -9.85
C ALA A 44 -2.07 10.62 -8.69
N VAL A 45 -2.31 9.99 -7.53
CA VAL A 45 -1.48 10.21 -6.34
C VAL A 45 -0.06 9.71 -6.57
N PHE A 46 0.10 8.50 -7.08
CA PHE A 46 1.42 7.91 -7.34
C PHE A 46 2.19 8.70 -8.40
N GLU A 47 1.52 9.14 -9.46
CA GLU A 47 2.15 9.97 -10.48
C GLU A 47 2.74 11.23 -9.86
N LYS A 48 1.99 11.89 -8.99
CA LYS A 48 2.44 13.09 -8.31
C LYS A 48 3.64 12.81 -7.40
N LEU A 49 3.60 11.71 -6.64
CA LEU A 49 4.69 11.33 -5.75
C LEU A 49 5.98 11.06 -6.54
N ILE A 50 5.87 10.30 -7.61
CA ILE A 50 7.02 9.92 -8.42
C ILE A 50 7.63 11.16 -9.10
N LYS A 51 6.82 12.08 -9.57
CA LYS A 51 7.30 13.35 -10.12
C LYS A 51 8.10 14.19 -9.11
N HIS A 52 7.80 14.02 -7.83
CA HIS A 52 8.50 14.70 -6.74
C HIS A 52 9.68 13.91 -6.17
N GLY A 53 10.05 12.81 -6.83
CA GLY A 53 11.21 12.01 -6.42
C GLY A 53 10.94 11.00 -5.32
N VAL A 54 9.68 10.78 -4.96
CA VAL A 54 9.30 9.76 -3.96
C VAL A 54 9.34 8.39 -4.61
N LYS A 55 9.93 7.42 -3.91
CA LYS A 55 9.94 6.03 -4.36
C LYS A 55 8.66 5.33 -3.87
N VAL A 56 7.91 4.75 -4.79
CA VAL A 56 6.66 4.06 -4.47
C VAL A 56 6.84 2.57 -4.74
N TYR A 57 6.63 1.77 -3.70
CA TYR A 57 6.69 0.31 -3.75
C TYR A 57 5.33 -0.27 -3.45
N VAL A 58 4.90 -1.20 -4.26
CA VAL A 58 3.66 -1.97 -4.04
C VAL A 58 4.03 -3.44 -3.93
N VAL A 59 3.70 -4.06 -2.80
CA VAL A 59 3.89 -5.48 -2.57
C VAL A 59 2.52 -6.13 -2.67
N THR A 60 2.34 -7.02 -3.62
CA THR A 60 1.05 -7.63 -3.88
C THR A 60 1.18 -9.13 -4.10
N ARG A 61 0.06 -9.82 -3.96
CA ARG A 61 0.00 -11.26 -4.21
C ARG A 61 0.25 -11.56 -5.68
N ASP A 62 0.99 -12.64 -5.96
CA ASP A 62 1.24 -13.07 -7.32
C ASP A 62 -0.09 -13.29 -8.04
N PRO A 63 -0.35 -12.62 -9.18
CA PRO A 63 -1.61 -12.77 -9.91
C PRO A 63 -1.91 -14.21 -10.33
N ASN A 64 -0.89 -15.05 -10.50
CA ASN A 64 -1.07 -16.45 -10.85
C ASN A 64 -1.79 -17.26 -9.76
N GLU A 65 -1.86 -16.73 -8.53
CA GLU A 65 -2.59 -17.35 -7.43
C GLU A 65 -4.07 -16.94 -7.39
N HIS A 66 -4.50 -16.03 -8.25
CA HIS A 66 -5.89 -15.62 -8.35
C HIS A 66 -6.65 -16.46 -9.39
N SER A 67 -7.98 -16.50 -9.27
CA SER A 67 -8.83 -17.00 -10.35
C SER A 67 -8.67 -16.12 -11.59
N LYS A 68 -8.98 -16.68 -12.75
CA LYS A 68 -8.67 -16.03 -14.04
C LYS A 68 -9.12 -14.58 -14.17
N PRO A 69 -10.38 -14.20 -13.82
CA PRO A 69 -10.81 -12.80 -13.95
C PRO A 69 -10.00 -11.85 -13.09
N TYR A 70 -9.71 -12.22 -11.84
CA TYR A 70 -8.91 -11.42 -10.93
C TYR A 70 -7.45 -11.35 -11.35
N ARG A 71 -6.92 -12.44 -11.91
CA ARG A 71 -5.55 -12.47 -12.41
C ARG A 71 -5.35 -11.46 -13.53
N GLU A 72 -6.23 -11.44 -14.52
CA GLU A 72 -6.14 -10.49 -15.62
C GLU A 72 -6.25 -9.05 -15.16
N GLN A 73 -7.18 -8.76 -14.25
CA GLN A 73 -7.32 -7.42 -13.68
C GLN A 73 -6.06 -7.01 -12.93
N SER A 74 -5.53 -7.89 -12.08
CA SER A 74 -4.32 -7.61 -11.31
C SER A 74 -3.12 -7.36 -12.23
N GLU A 75 -2.94 -8.19 -13.24
CA GLU A 75 -1.84 -8.03 -14.20
C GLU A 75 -1.91 -6.68 -14.92
N ASN A 76 -3.11 -6.28 -15.36
CA ASN A 76 -3.31 -5.01 -16.03
C ASN A 76 -2.99 -3.82 -15.11
N GLU A 77 -3.45 -3.86 -13.87
CA GLU A 77 -3.21 -2.77 -12.92
C GLU A 77 -1.75 -2.70 -12.48
N ILE A 78 -1.09 -3.84 -12.31
CA ILE A 78 0.34 -3.90 -12.04
C ILE A 78 1.11 -3.23 -13.18
N GLN A 79 0.79 -3.56 -14.41
CA GLN A 79 1.45 -2.99 -15.58
C GLN A 79 1.26 -1.47 -15.63
N ARG A 80 0.07 -0.97 -15.32
CA ARG A 80 -0.20 0.46 -15.28
C ARG A 80 0.60 1.16 -14.18
N PHE A 81 0.74 0.56 -13.00
CA PHE A 81 1.58 1.09 -11.94
C PHE A 81 3.04 1.13 -12.36
N GLU A 82 3.53 0.06 -12.97
CA GLU A 82 4.92 0.01 -13.42
C GLU A 82 5.22 1.06 -14.51
N GLN A 83 4.26 1.36 -15.35
CA GLN A 83 4.39 2.42 -16.37
C GLN A 83 4.54 3.81 -15.73
N LEU A 84 4.02 4.01 -14.53
CA LEU A 84 4.20 5.25 -13.78
C LEU A 84 5.57 5.35 -13.12
N GLY A 85 6.26 4.24 -12.95
CA GLY A 85 7.51 4.17 -12.20
C GLY A 85 7.36 3.55 -10.81
N VAL A 86 6.19 3.02 -10.49
CA VAL A 86 5.97 2.26 -9.25
C VAL A 86 6.72 0.94 -9.35
N GLN A 87 7.45 0.58 -8.30
CA GLN A 87 8.11 -0.72 -8.22
C GLN A 87 7.16 -1.73 -7.59
N VAL A 88 6.77 -2.75 -8.36
CA VAL A 88 5.83 -3.75 -7.89
C VAL A 88 6.60 -5.04 -7.58
N LEU A 89 6.40 -5.55 -6.36
CA LEU A 89 7.00 -6.79 -5.87
C LEU A 89 5.90 -7.83 -5.72
N LEU A 90 6.06 -8.97 -6.40
CA LEU A 90 5.07 -10.04 -6.36
C LEU A 90 5.44 -11.05 -5.28
N CYS A 91 4.46 -11.40 -4.45
CA CYS A 91 4.64 -12.36 -3.37
C CYS A 91 3.81 -13.62 -3.60
N ALA A 92 4.48 -14.75 -3.74
CA ALA A 92 3.84 -16.05 -3.76
C ALA A 92 3.57 -16.53 -2.31
N GLY A 93 2.77 -17.58 -2.16
CA GLY A 93 2.50 -18.16 -0.86
C GLY A 93 1.30 -17.57 -0.14
N ASN A 94 0.29 -17.16 -0.88
CA ASN A 94 -0.98 -16.71 -0.32
C ASN A 94 -0.84 -15.45 0.54
N HIS A 95 -0.16 -14.46 0.00
CA HIS A 95 0.11 -13.19 0.67
C HIS A 95 -1.19 -12.45 1.03
N HIS A 96 -1.35 -12.09 2.29
CA HIS A 96 -2.58 -11.47 2.80
C HIS A 96 -2.36 -10.25 3.69
N ARG A 97 -1.13 -9.81 3.88
CA ARG A 97 -0.85 -8.65 4.74
C ARG A 97 -1.37 -7.38 4.10
N LYS A 98 -1.87 -6.47 4.95
CA LYS A 98 -2.42 -5.19 4.55
C LYS A 98 -1.80 -4.12 5.41
N LEU A 99 -0.86 -3.39 4.85
CA LEU A 99 -0.15 -2.35 5.59
C LEU A 99 0.46 -1.33 4.65
N ALA A 100 0.88 -0.21 5.20
CA ALA A 100 1.67 0.78 4.48
C ALA A 100 2.69 1.39 5.42
N ILE A 101 3.88 1.66 4.88
CA ILE A 101 4.96 2.33 5.61
C ILE A 101 5.33 3.59 4.84
N ILE A 102 5.16 4.75 5.47
CA ILE A 102 5.40 6.04 4.84
C ILE A 102 6.62 6.70 5.50
N ASP A 103 7.66 6.95 4.71
CA ASP A 103 8.90 7.60 5.14
C ASP A 103 9.56 6.93 6.35
N ARG A 104 9.27 5.64 6.57
CA ARG A 104 9.74 4.86 7.71
C ARG A 104 9.35 5.48 9.07
N LYS A 105 8.30 6.32 9.06
CA LYS A 105 7.81 7.05 10.25
C LYS A 105 6.37 6.74 10.60
N ILE A 106 5.54 6.46 9.61
CA ILE A 106 4.11 6.22 9.79
C ILE A 106 3.80 4.82 9.32
N LEU A 107 3.12 4.06 10.19
CA LEU A 107 2.67 2.71 9.89
C LEU A 107 1.15 2.68 9.86
N TRP A 108 0.61 2.17 8.77
CA TRP A 108 -0.80 1.80 8.66
C TRP A 108 -0.90 0.28 8.62
N GLU A 109 -1.76 -0.29 9.45
CA GLU A 109 -2.00 -1.74 9.43
C GLU A 109 -3.43 -2.06 9.83
N GLY A 110 -3.96 -3.14 9.31
CA GLY A 110 -5.31 -3.57 9.66
C GLY A 110 -5.88 -4.55 8.65
N SER A 111 -7.20 -4.52 8.53
CA SER A 111 -7.94 -5.50 7.73
C SER A 111 -8.28 -5.03 6.32
N LEU A 112 -8.14 -3.73 6.03
CA LEU A 112 -8.59 -3.15 4.77
C LEU A 112 -7.57 -3.40 3.66
N ASN A 113 -8.01 -3.98 2.55
CA ASN A 113 -7.19 -4.14 1.34
C ASN A 113 -7.02 -2.79 0.66
N ILE A 114 -5.89 -2.14 0.88
CA ILE A 114 -5.68 -0.73 0.51
C ILE A 114 -5.95 -0.46 -0.97
N LEU A 115 -5.47 -1.33 -1.85
CA LEU A 115 -5.59 -1.15 -3.30
C LEU A 115 -6.78 -1.90 -3.90
N SER A 116 -7.66 -2.42 -3.05
CA SER A 116 -8.83 -3.19 -3.48
C SER A 116 -9.97 -3.00 -2.51
N GLN A 117 -10.49 -1.78 -2.43
CA GLN A 117 -11.58 -1.52 -1.50
C GLN A 117 -12.82 -2.31 -1.87
N THR A 118 -13.43 -2.95 -0.86
CA THR A 118 -14.75 -3.54 -0.93
C THR A 118 -15.68 -2.76 0.00
N LYS A 119 -16.98 -3.11 -0.01
CA LYS A 119 -17.96 -2.48 0.88
C LYS A 119 -18.01 -3.14 2.27
N SER A 120 -17.03 -3.94 2.60
CA SER A 120 -16.95 -4.61 3.89
C SER A 120 -16.56 -3.64 5.00
N ARG A 121 -16.91 -3.99 6.23
CA ARG A 121 -16.49 -3.25 7.42
C ARG A 121 -15.06 -3.64 7.74
N GLU A 122 -14.20 -2.62 7.86
CA GLU A 122 -12.78 -2.81 8.07
C GLU A 122 -12.26 -1.86 9.13
N ILE A 123 -11.12 -2.20 9.71
CA ILE A 123 -10.42 -1.36 10.68
C ILE A 123 -8.99 -1.19 10.22
N MET A 124 -8.51 0.06 10.28
CA MET A 124 -7.11 0.39 10.05
C MET A 124 -6.58 1.20 11.23
N ARG A 125 -5.37 0.89 11.67
CA ARG A 125 -4.67 1.65 12.68
C ARG A 125 -3.55 2.46 12.04
N ARG A 126 -3.50 3.75 12.37
CA ARG A 126 -2.42 4.64 12.01
C ARG A 126 -1.52 4.84 13.22
N ILE A 127 -0.24 4.58 13.07
CA ILE A 127 0.75 4.75 14.13
C ILE A 127 1.80 5.74 13.64
N ASP A 128 1.83 6.89 14.27
CA ASP A 128 2.84 7.92 14.00
C ASP A 128 3.98 7.75 15.01
N SER A 129 4.90 6.85 14.67
CA SER A 129 6.06 6.52 15.50
C SER A 129 7.15 5.93 14.62
N LYS A 130 8.30 6.59 14.60
CA LYS A 130 9.46 6.09 13.87
C LYS A 130 9.90 4.73 14.41
N ASP A 131 9.93 4.56 15.72
CA ASP A 131 10.40 3.33 16.35
C ASP A 131 9.50 2.15 16.03
N VAL A 132 8.19 2.30 16.17
CA VAL A 132 7.22 1.25 15.85
C VAL A 132 7.24 0.92 14.35
N THR A 133 7.33 1.95 13.52
CA THR A 133 7.38 1.75 12.07
C THR A 133 8.65 1.01 11.65
N MET A 134 9.80 1.36 12.24
CA MET A 134 11.06 0.67 11.94
C MET A 134 11.06 -0.76 12.46
N ASP A 135 10.39 -1.06 13.55
CA ASP A 135 10.22 -2.44 14.01
C ASP A 135 9.53 -3.29 12.94
N MET A 136 8.44 -2.76 12.36
CA MET A 136 7.73 -3.45 11.30
C MET A 136 8.60 -3.59 10.04
N PHE A 137 9.26 -2.51 9.63
CA PHE A 137 10.14 -2.48 8.47
C PHE A 137 11.22 -3.57 8.57
N THR A 138 11.86 -3.67 9.73
CA THR A 138 12.90 -4.64 10.00
C THR A 138 12.34 -6.06 10.10
N PHE A 139 11.21 -6.22 10.78
CA PHE A 139 10.55 -7.53 10.92
C PHE A 139 10.19 -8.11 9.57
N LEU A 140 9.72 -7.29 8.64
CA LEU A 140 9.34 -7.72 7.29
C LEU A 140 10.54 -7.80 6.33
N LYS A 141 11.73 -7.47 6.80
CA LYS A 141 12.99 -7.55 6.03
C LYS A 141 12.99 -6.70 4.76
N PHE A 142 12.34 -5.54 4.80
CA PHE A 142 12.28 -4.67 3.63
C PHE A 142 13.67 -4.14 3.22
N GLU A 143 14.60 -3.99 4.15
CA GLU A 143 15.95 -3.55 3.84
C GLU A 143 16.70 -4.49 2.89
N SER A 144 16.33 -5.79 2.87
CA SER A 144 16.95 -6.75 1.96
C SER A 144 16.16 -6.95 0.66
N VAL A 145 14.99 -6.34 0.54
CA VAL A 145 14.10 -6.45 -0.63
C VAL A 145 14.14 -5.17 -1.47
N LEU A 146 14.26 -4.03 -0.83
CA LEU A 146 14.31 -2.72 -1.50
C LEU A 146 15.76 -2.30 -1.89
#